data_e8b7b9e1d1253c63bce56a8ab3f624a5
#
_entry.id   e8b7b9e1d1253c63bce56a8ab3f624a5
#
_cell.length_a   1.000
_cell.length_b   1.000
_cell.length_c   1.000
_cell.angle_alpha   90.00
_cell.angle_beta   90.00
_cell.angle_gamma   90.00
#
_symmetry.space_group_name_H-M   'P 1'
#
loop_
_entity.id
_entity.type
_entity.pdbx_description
1 polymer ?
#
loop_
_entity_poly.entity_id
_entity_poly.type
_entity_poly.pdbx_seq_one_letter_code
_entity_poly.pdbx_strand_id
1 'polypeptide(L)'
;MKKLYGVTVAMITPFTEEGNVDVKALDKLTEMLISRGVNCLYPCGTTGEMVHLSEEERKTVAETVIRAASGRANVFIHCGAMTQKETENLVKHAYEAGADGVGVVTPMFLGVTDKEMTAYYEKISSLVPAEFPIYLYNIPQCSGNDLKKTTAEQITENCKNVIGIKYSYPDMMRTLEYLEIPNFSVLHGCDKMFAELLLMGCDGTVSGVAGVFPEPFVAVYEAWKHKDIPAMQKCRRYVLSFAICCAVGQICPGLSSSCTQRFAGRRNESTSTGSAGERDSRYNERN
;
A
#
# COMPACT_ATOMS: atom_id res chain seq x y z
N MET A 1 14.19 16.44 -1.65
CA MET A 1 13.17 15.42 -2.03
C MET A 1 12.03 15.45 -1.03
N LYS A 2 10.77 15.29 -1.48
CA LYS A 2 9.64 15.05 -0.58
C LYS A 2 9.78 13.68 0.07
N LYS A 3 9.14 13.49 1.23
CA LYS A 3 9.22 12.25 1.99
C LYS A 3 7.82 11.78 2.39
N LEU A 4 7.67 10.48 2.60
CA LEU A 4 6.58 9.93 3.40
C LEU A 4 6.86 10.23 4.88
N TYR A 5 5.82 10.60 5.63
CA TYR A 5 5.94 10.88 7.07
C TYR A 5 4.57 10.85 7.76
N GLY A 6 4.61 10.79 9.07
CA GLY A 6 3.41 10.90 9.90
C GLY A 6 2.38 9.84 9.58
N VAL A 7 1.15 10.28 9.37
CA VAL A 7 0.04 9.40 8.98
C VAL A 7 -0.05 9.35 7.47
N THR A 8 0.50 8.30 6.88
CA THR A 8 0.34 7.96 5.47
C THR A 8 -0.77 6.94 5.32
N VAL A 9 -1.76 7.20 4.47
CA VAL A 9 -2.88 6.29 4.26
C VAL A 9 -2.62 5.38 3.06
N ALA A 10 -2.56 4.06 3.31
CA ALA A 10 -2.68 3.05 2.26
C ALA A 10 -4.13 3.03 1.79
N MET A 11 -4.41 3.72 0.69
CA MET A 11 -5.78 3.95 0.21
C MET A 11 -6.39 2.67 -0.37
N ILE A 12 -7.69 2.48 -0.12
CA ILE A 12 -8.53 1.54 -0.88
C ILE A 12 -8.78 2.09 -2.29
N THR A 13 -9.15 1.22 -3.21
CA THR A 13 -9.65 1.58 -4.54
C THR A 13 -11.17 1.37 -4.56
N PRO A 14 -11.99 2.43 -4.59
CA PRO A 14 -13.43 2.29 -4.74
C PRO A 14 -13.80 1.76 -6.14
N PHE A 15 -14.82 0.89 -6.20
CA PHE A 15 -15.35 0.36 -7.46
C PHE A 15 -16.83 0.66 -7.60
N THR A 16 -17.29 0.82 -8.85
CA THR A 16 -18.71 0.85 -9.20
C THR A 16 -19.34 -0.53 -9.08
N GLU A 17 -20.65 -0.63 -9.19
CA GLU A 17 -21.36 -1.92 -9.18
C GLU A 17 -20.93 -2.83 -10.35
N GLU A 18 -20.51 -2.23 -11.48
CA GLU A 18 -19.99 -2.94 -12.65
C GLU A 18 -18.53 -3.39 -12.48
N GLY A 19 -17.88 -3.04 -11.37
CA GLY A 19 -16.50 -3.42 -11.06
C GLY A 19 -15.41 -2.53 -11.67
N ASN A 20 -15.76 -1.36 -12.22
CA ASN A 20 -14.82 -0.36 -12.69
C ASN A 20 -14.35 0.53 -11.53
N VAL A 21 -13.19 1.18 -11.67
CA VAL A 21 -12.72 2.17 -10.68
C VAL A 21 -13.71 3.33 -10.58
N ASP A 22 -14.25 3.58 -9.38
CA ASP A 22 -15.11 4.74 -9.13
C ASP A 22 -14.26 5.98 -8.83
N VAL A 23 -13.94 6.71 -9.89
CA VAL A 23 -13.17 7.97 -9.85
C VAL A 23 -13.83 9.01 -8.94
N LYS A 24 -15.18 9.10 -8.93
CA LYS A 24 -15.90 10.09 -8.11
C LYS A 24 -15.82 9.76 -6.63
N ALA A 25 -15.94 8.48 -6.27
CA ALA A 25 -15.77 8.04 -4.90
C ALA A 25 -14.32 8.20 -4.44
N LEU A 26 -13.35 7.96 -5.33
CA LEU A 26 -11.92 8.13 -5.05
C LEU A 26 -11.56 9.61 -4.82
N ASP A 27 -12.11 10.54 -5.61
CA ASP A 27 -11.97 11.99 -5.38
C ASP A 27 -12.49 12.39 -3.98
N LYS A 28 -13.70 11.93 -3.62
CA LYS A 28 -14.29 12.20 -2.30
C LYS A 28 -13.48 11.59 -1.15
N LEU A 29 -12.99 10.37 -1.33
CA LEU A 29 -12.13 9.70 -0.36
C LEU A 29 -10.84 10.50 -0.14
N THR A 30 -10.20 10.94 -1.20
CA THR A 30 -8.98 11.75 -1.15
C THR A 30 -9.22 13.04 -0.38
N GLU A 31 -10.30 13.75 -0.69
CA GLU A 31 -10.68 15.01 0.00
C GLU A 31 -10.98 14.77 1.49
N MET A 32 -11.72 13.72 1.80
CA MET A 32 -12.05 13.35 3.17
C MET A 32 -10.80 13.07 4.01
N LEU A 33 -9.84 12.31 3.46
CA LEU A 33 -8.59 11.98 4.16
C LEU A 33 -7.76 13.23 4.44
N ILE A 34 -7.60 14.10 3.44
CA ILE A 34 -6.86 15.35 3.58
C ILE A 34 -7.53 16.26 4.62
N SER A 35 -8.86 16.44 4.57
CA SER A 35 -9.60 17.28 5.52
C SER A 35 -9.51 16.78 6.96
N ARG A 36 -9.24 15.49 7.16
CA ARG A 36 -9.04 14.86 8.48
C ARG A 36 -7.58 14.85 8.95
N GLY A 37 -6.68 15.54 8.24
CA GLY A 37 -5.31 15.83 8.67
C GLY A 37 -4.30 14.73 8.41
N VAL A 38 -4.55 13.81 7.46
CA VAL A 38 -3.50 12.87 7.03
C VAL A 38 -2.36 13.59 6.32
N ASN A 39 -1.14 13.10 6.49
CA ASN A 39 0.04 13.75 5.96
C ASN A 39 0.36 13.33 4.52
N CYS A 40 0.16 12.06 4.21
CA CYS A 40 0.51 11.48 2.92
C CYS A 40 -0.54 10.46 2.45
N LEU A 41 -0.63 10.28 1.13
CA LEU A 41 -1.51 9.32 0.46
C LEU A 41 -0.66 8.29 -0.29
N TYR A 42 -1.04 7.02 -0.18
CA TYR A 42 -0.34 5.88 -0.78
C TYR A 42 -1.32 4.95 -1.48
N PRO A 43 -1.84 5.33 -2.67
CA PRO A 43 -2.76 4.51 -3.46
C PRO A 43 -2.05 3.35 -4.18
N CYS A 44 -2.83 2.44 -4.76
CA CYS A 44 -2.39 1.29 -5.55
C CYS A 44 -1.49 0.30 -4.79
N GLY A 45 -1.49 0.31 -3.44
CA GLY A 45 -0.79 -0.69 -2.64
C GLY A 45 -1.60 -1.97 -2.43
N THR A 46 -1.19 -2.80 -1.47
CA THR A 46 -1.91 -4.03 -1.09
C THR A 46 -3.35 -3.74 -0.67
N THR A 47 -3.56 -2.71 0.16
CA THR A 47 -4.89 -2.24 0.57
C THR A 47 -5.73 -1.74 -0.61
N GLY A 48 -5.08 -1.16 -1.61
CA GLY A 48 -5.71 -0.69 -2.86
C GLY A 48 -5.92 -1.79 -3.90
N GLU A 49 -5.72 -3.07 -3.52
CA GLU A 49 -5.99 -4.25 -4.37
C GLU A 49 -5.16 -4.27 -5.67
N MET A 50 -3.90 -3.83 -5.62
CA MET A 50 -3.02 -3.67 -6.77
C MET A 50 -2.98 -4.87 -7.73
N VAL A 51 -3.09 -6.10 -7.20
CA VAL A 51 -3.02 -7.34 -8.00
C VAL A 51 -4.30 -7.60 -8.79
N HIS A 52 -5.38 -6.92 -8.48
CA HIS A 52 -6.68 -7.01 -9.17
C HIS A 52 -6.91 -5.85 -10.16
N LEU A 53 -6.03 -4.86 -10.18
CA LEU A 53 -6.09 -3.71 -11.07
C LEU A 53 -5.22 -3.94 -12.30
N SER A 54 -5.75 -3.62 -13.48
CA SER A 54 -4.96 -3.49 -14.69
C SER A 54 -4.00 -2.29 -14.60
N GLU A 55 -2.99 -2.24 -15.46
CA GLU A 55 -2.06 -1.11 -15.55
C GLU A 55 -2.80 0.22 -15.79
N GLU A 56 -3.81 0.22 -16.65
CA GLU A 56 -4.60 1.42 -16.97
C GLU A 56 -5.50 1.88 -15.80
N GLU A 57 -6.09 0.94 -15.06
CA GLU A 57 -6.83 1.28 -13.83
C GLU A 57 -5.90 1.88 -12.76
N ARG A 58 -4.68 1.36 -12.62
CA ARG A 58 -3.69 1.90 -11.69
C ARG A 58 -3.24 3.31 -12.07
N LYS A 59 -3.08 3.59 -13.37
CA LYS A 59 -2.82 4.94 -13.88
C LYS A 59 -3.98 5.89 -13.57
N THR A 60 -5.20 5.46 -13.83
CA THR A 60 -6.42 6.23 -13.52
C THR A 60 -6.51 6.58 -12.03
N VAL A 61 -6.23 5.61 -11.15
CA VAL A 61 -6.19 5.84 -9.68
C VAL A 61 -5.11 6.85 -9.32
N ALA A 62 -3.89 6.70 -9.85
CA ALA A 62 -2.78 7.60 -9.58
C ALA A 62 -3.09 9.05 -9.98
N GLU A 63 -3.53 9.27 -11.22
CA GLU A 63 -3.90 10.59 -11.75
C GLU A 63 -5.04 11.23 -10.94
N THR A 64 -6.04 10.44 -10.56
CA THR A 64 -7.17 10.91 -9.76
C THR A 64 -6.71 11.41 -8.40
N VAL A 65 -5.89 10.63 -7.69
CA VAL A 65 -5.42 11.00 -6.34
C VAL A 65 -4.46 12.19 -6.40
N ILE A 66 -3.55 12.24 -7.37
CA ILE A 66 -2.63 13.37 -7.56
C ILE A 66 -3.42 14.67 -7.82
N ARG A 67 -4.35 14.63 -8.75
CA ARG A 67 -5.21 15.79 -9.07
C ARG A 67 -6.03 16.23 -7.87
N ALA A 68 -6.70 15.30 -7.18
CA ALA A 68 -7.54 15.60 -6.01
C ALA A 68 -6.72 16.14 -4.84
N ALA A 69 -5.54 15.60 -4.59
CA ALA A 69 -4.64 16.07 -3.54
C ALA A 69 -4.18 17.51 -3.80
N SER A 70 -3.92 17.88 -5.04
CA SER A 70 -3.54 19.24 -5.47
C SER A 70 -2.44 19.86 -4.57
N GLY A 71 -1.43 19.09 -4.20
CA GLY A 71 -0.30 19.51 -3.37
C GLY A 71 -0.60 19.70 -1.88
N ARG A 72 -1.82 19.45 -1.41
CA ARG A 72 -2.21 19.60 0.01
C ARG A 72 -1.73 18.45 0.91
N ALA A 73 -1.44 17.31 0.33
CA ALA A 73 -0.79 16.16 0.97
C ALA A 73 0.23 15.57 0.01
N ASN A 74 1.27 14.92 0.52
CA ASN A 74 2.22 14.21 -0.34
C ASN A 74 1.58 12.95 -0.91
N VAL A 75 1.74 12.71 -2.21
CA VAL A 75 1.19 11.55 -2.92
C VAL A 75 2.33 10.68 -3.44
N PHE A 76 2.45 9.49 -2.87
CA PHE A 76 3.40 8.47 -3.32
C PHE A 76 2.63 7.28 -3.90
N ILE A 77 2.88 6.99 -5.17
CA ILE A 77 2.16 5.90 -5.86
C ILE A 77 2.89 4.58 -5.65
N HIS A 78 2.17 3.54 -5.26
CA HIS A 78 2.74 2.21 -5.30
C HIS A 78 2.78 1.71 -6.74
N CYS A 79 3.98 1.37 -7.23
CA CYS A 79 4.20 0.99 -8.63
C CYS A 79 4.60 -0.49 -8.83
N GLY A 80 4.93 -1.23 -7.75
CA GLY A 80 5.28 -2.64 -7.88
C GLY A 80 4.17 -3.45 -8.54
N ALA A 81 4.55 -4.38 -9.43
CA ALA A 81 3.65 -5.24 -10.21
C ALA A 81 4.23 -6.66 -10.31
N MET A 82 3.46 -7.60 -10.88
CA MET A 82 3.91 -8.98 -11.05
C MET A 82 5.10 -9.10 -12.01
N THR A 83 5.17 -8.21 -13.00
CA THR A 83 6.30 -8.17 -13.94
C THR A 83 7.13 -6.91 -13.73
N GLN A 84 8.44 -7.02 -13.95
CA GLN A 84 9.32 -5.86 -13.91
C GLN A 84 8.92 -4.82 -14.95
N LYS A 85 8.47 -5.24 -16.12
CA LYS A 85 8.05 -4.34 -17.21
C LYS A 85 6.87 -3.46 -16.83
N GLU A 86 5.86 -4.03 -16.20
CA GLU A 86 4.72 -3.26 -15.67
C GLU A 86 5.14 -2.29 -14.57
N THR A 87 6.03 -2.75 -13.66
CA THR A 87 6.61 -1.88 -12.63
C THR A 87 7.33 -0.68 -13.26
N GLU A 88 8.16 -0.91 -14.29
CA GLU A 88 8.87 0.14 -15.01
C GLU A 88 7.90 1.16 -15.66
N ASN A 89 6.84 0.67 -16.30
CA ASN A 89 5.83 1.51 -16.92
C ASN A 89 5.11 2.38 -15.88
N LEU A 90 4.70 1.77 -14.76
CA LEU A 90 3.99 2.47 -13.68
C LEU A 90 4.86 3.52 -12.98
N VAL A 91 6.17 3.24 -12.79
CA VAL A 91 7.11 4.21 -12.21
C VAL A 91 7.28 5.43 -13.11
N LYS A 92 7.46 5.23 -14.42
CA LYS A 92 7.56 6.32 -15.40
C LYS A 92 6.27 7.15 -15.43
N HIS A 93 5.12 6.47 -15.50
CA HIS A 93 3.82 7.14 -15.49
C HIS A 93 3.60 7.97 -14.22
N ALA A 94 3.92 7.42 -13.03
CA ALA A 94 3.78 8.15 -11.78
C ALA A 94 4.62 9.43 -11.74
N TYR A 95 5.86 9.37 -12.25
CA TYR A 95 6.71 10.55 -12.41
C TYR A 95 6.10 11.57 -13.38
N GLU A 96 5.66 11.14 -14.56
CA GLU A 96 5.06 12.00 -15.58
C GLU A 96 3.72 12.62 -15.12
N ALA A 97 2.94 11.88 -14.34
CA ALA A 97 1.69 12.36 -13.75
C ALA A 97 1.90 13.34 -12.58
N GLY A 98 3.14 13.57 -12.15
CA GLY A 98 3.45 14.53 -11.10
C GLY A 98 3.27 14.01 -9.68
N ALA A 99 3.44 12.71 -9.45
CA ALA A 99 3.53 12.15 -8.10
C ALA A 99 4.74 12.74 -7.34
N ASP A 100 4.65 12.79 -6.03
CA ASP A 100 5.75 13.24 -5.17
C ASP A 100 6.84 12.19 -4.98
N GLY A 101 6.57 10.96 -5.37
CA GLY A 101 7.46 9.82 -5.37
C GLY A 101 6.71 8.50 -5.56
N VAL A 102 7.44 7.41 -5.45
CA VAL A 102 6.86 6.07 -5.59
C VAL A 102 7.32 5.14 -4.47
N GLY A 103 6.51 4.10 -4.22
CA GLY A 103 6.94 2.93 -3.46
C GLY A 103 6.89 1.70 -4.35
N VAL A 104 7.86 0.82 -4.21
CA VAL A 104 7.97 -0.38 -5.04
C VAL A 104 8.19 -1.59 -4.15
N VAL A 105 7.23 -2.53 -4.20
CA VAL A 105 7.35 -3.80 -3.47
C VAL A 105 8.48 -4.64 -4.05
N THR A 106 9.11 -5.45 -3.21
CA THR A 106 10.05 -6.50 -3.65
C THR A 106 9.44 -7.36 -4.74
N PRO A 107 10.22 -7.94 -5.66
CA PRO A 107 9.71 -8.92 -6.62
C PRO A 107 8.78 -9.92 -5.94
N MET A 108 7.68 -10.28 -6.61
CA MET A 108 6.62 -11.09 -6.02
C MET A 108 6.60 -12.49 -6.57
N PHE A 109 6.09 -13.43 -5.76
CA PHE A 109 5.78 -14.81 -6.10
C PHE A 109 7.00 -15.73 -6.26
N LEU A 110 7.96 -15.41 -7.12
CA LEU A 110 9.18 -16.21 -7.28
C LEU A 110 10.29 -15.68 -6.36
N GLY A 111 11.00 -16.60 -5.70
CA GLY A 111 12.16 -16.25 -4.87
C GLY A 111 13.30 -15.68 -5.71
N VAL A 112 13.90 -14.58 -5.23
CA VAL A 112 15.05 -13.94 -5.84
C VAL A 112 16.23 -13.86 -4.86
N THR A 113 17.44 -13.84 -5.39
CA THR A 113 18.66 -13.62 -4.61
C THR A 113 18.82 -12.16 -4.23
N ASP A 114 19.64 -11.84 -3.22
CA ASP A 114 19.97 -10.47 -2.83
C ASP A 114 20.56 -9.66 -3.99
N LYS A 115 21.35 -10.31 -4.86
CA LYS A 115 21.92 -9.69 -6.08
C LYS A 115 20.85 -9.32 -7.10
N GLU A 116 19.89 -10.20 -7.35
CA GLU A 116 18.77 -9.92 -8.25
C GLU A 116 17.84 -8.86 -7.70
N MET A 117 17.61 -8.86 -6.37
CA MET A 117 16.88 -7.82 -5.66
C MET A 117 17.53 -6.45 -5.86
N THR A 118 18.86 -6.36 -5.67
CA THR A 118 19.62 -5.12 -5.90
C THR A 118 19.50 -4.67 -7.35
N ALA A 119 19.73 -5.55 -8.32
CA ALA A 119 19.64 -5.23 -9.75
C ALA A 119 18.23 -4.75 -10.16
N TYR A 120 17.17 -5.32 -9.56
CA TYR A 120 15.79 -4.89 -9.77
C TYR A 120 15.59 -3.43 -9.37
N TYR A 121 16.02 -3.05 -8.16
CA TYR A 121 15.86 -1.66 -7.69
C TYR A 121 16.79 -0.68 -8.39
N GLU A 122 18.00 -1.08 -8.75
CA GLU A 122 18.92 -0.28 -9.58
C GLU A 122 18.29 0.06 -10.94
N LYS A 123 17.68 -0.94 -11.60
CA LYS A 123 16.95 -0.72 -12.84
C LYS A 123 15.82 0.29 -12.67
N ILE A 124 14.98 0.13 -11.62
CA ILE A 124 13.87 1.03 -11.35
C ILE A 124 14.36 2.44 -11.04
N SER A 125 15.39 2.57 -10.21
CA SER A 125 16.03 3.84 -9.87
C SER A 125 16.50 4.62 -11.09
N SER A 126 17.04 3.92 -12.09
CA SER A 126 17.56 4.53 -13.32
C SER A 126 16.49 5.09 -14.27
N LEU A 127 15.19 4.84 -14.02
CA LEU A 127 14.10 5.24 -14.91
C LEU A 127 13.59 6.66 -14.67
N VAL A 128 13.95 7.25 -13.53
CA VAL A 128 13.47 8.56 -13.08
C VAL A 128 14.65 9.41 -12.58
N PRO A 129 14.52 10.73 -12.51
CA PRO A 129 15.60 11.61 -12.03
C PRO A 129 16.03 11.30 -10.59
N ALA A 130 17.27 11.65 -10.27
CA ALA A 130 17.85 11.42 -8.94
C ALA A 130 17.12 12.15 -7.81
N GLU A 131 16.34 13.18 -8.12
CA GLU A 131 15.53 13.96 -7.19
C GLU A 131 14.15 13.37 -6.97
N PHE A 132 13.73 12.36 -7.75
CA PHE A 132 12.43 11.71 -7.59
C PHE A 132 12.53 10.55 -6.60
N PRO A 133 11.92 10.64 -5.40
CA PRO A 133 12.14 9.68 -4.33
C PRO A 133 11.45 8.34 -4.56
N ILE A 134 12.17 7.29 -4.23
CA ILE A 134 11.71 5.91 -4.26
C ILE A 134 11.77 5.33 -2.84
N TYR A 135 10.69 4.69 -2.40
CA TYR A 135 10.64 3.88 -1.20
C TYR A 135 10.63 2.40 -1.55
N LEU A 136 11.54 1.66 -0.95
CA LEU A 136 11.48 0.20 -0.95
C LEU A 136 10.21 -0.24 -0.21
N TYR A 137 9.56 -1.31 -0.65
CA TYR A 137 8.43 -1.85 0.08
C TYR A 137 8.66 -3.33 0.40
N ASN A 138 8.89 -3.63 1.68
CA ASN A 138 9.08 -4.98 2.18
C ASN A 138 7.82 -5.48 2.89
N ILE A 139 7.19 -6.51 2.33
CA ILE A 139 6.01 -7.22 2.85
C ILE A 139 6.16 -8.71 2.57
N PRO A 140 7.09 -9.41 3.26
CA PRO A 140 7.52 -10.75 2.89
C PRO A 140 6.39 -11.79 2.91
N GLN A 141 5.40 -11.64 3.80
CA GLN A 141 4.24 -12.51 3.86
C GLN A 141 3.32 -12.44 2.63
N CYS A 142 3.43 -11.38 1.81
CA CYS A 142 2.64 -11.20 0.58
C CYS A 142 3.50 -11.37 -0.68
N SER A 143 4.73 -10.84 -0.67
CA SER A 143 5.62 -10.89 -1.84
C SER A 143 6.36 -12.22 -1.98
N GLY A 144 6.57 -12.94 -0.88
CA GLY A 144 7.40 -14.16 -0.83
C GLY A 144 8.91 -13.87 -0.78
N ASN A 145 9.31 -12.60 -0.82
CA ASN A 145 10.70 -12.17 -0.75
C ASN A 145 10.88 -11.20 0.42
N ASP A 146 11.94 -11.40 1.20
CA ASP A 146 12.32 -10.52 2.31
C ASP A 146 13.54 -9.67 1.92
N LEU A 147 13.51 -8.39 2.24
CA LEU A 147 14.58 -7.45 1.98
C LEU A 147 15.41 -7.28 3.26
N LYS A 148 16.64 -7.79 3.27
CA LYS A 148 17.56 -7.67 4.40
C LYS A 148 18.15 -6.26 4.51
N LYS A 149 18.60 -5.86 5.71
CA LYS A 149 19.32 -4.60 5.93
C LYS A 149 20.47 -4.42 4.94
N THR A 150 21.35 -5.42 4.84
CA THR A 150 22.54 -5.37 3.97
C THR A 150 22.20 -5.13 2.51
N THR A 151 21.12 -5.73 2.03
CA THR A 151 20.63 -5.53 0.66
C THR A 151 20.04 -4.11 0.50
N ALA A 152 19.31 -3.62 1.49
CA ALA A 152 18.80 -2.23 1.49
C ALA A 152 19.94 -1.21 1.51
N GLU A 153 20.99 -1.43 2.30
CA GLU A 153 22.21 -0.59 2.33
C GLU A 153 22.87 -0.54 0.94
N GLN A 154 23.08 -1.69 0.34
CA GLN A 154 23.69 -1.77 -1.00
C GLN A 154 22.85 -1.03 -2.05
N ILE A 155 21.52 -1.16 -2.01
CA ILE A 155 20.61 -0.44 -2.90
C ILE A 155 20.73 1.06 -2.69
N THR A 156 20.76 1.56 -1.46
CA THR A 156 20.87 3.01 -1.17
C THR A 156 22.23 3.60 -1.53
N GLU A 157 23.30 2.81 -1.44
CA GLU A 157 24.63 3.22 -1.92
C GLU A 157 24.65 3.44 -3.44
N ASN A 158 23.99 2.56 -4.19
CA ASN A 158 23.97 2.58 -5.66
C ASN A 158 22.89 3.51 -6.23
N CYS A 159 21.79 3.74 -5.50
CA CYS A 159 20.59 4.44 -5.94
C CYS A 159 20.29 5.65 -5.05
N LYS A 160 20.76 6.84 -5.44
CA LYS A 160 20.64 8.06 -4.60
C LYS A 160 19.20 8.57 -4.42
N ASN A 161 18.28 8.13 -5.25
CA ASN A 161 16.85 8.43 -5.14
C ASN A 161 16.07 7.39 -4.32
N VAL A 162 16.69 6.29 -3.90
CA VAL A 162 16.11 5.37 -2.91
C VAL A 162 16.39 5.93 -1.52
N ILE A 163 15.35 6.49 -0.88
CA ILE A 163 15.51 7.28 0.34
C ILE A 163 14.89 6.64 1.59
N GLY A 164 14.25 5.49 1.46
CA GLY A 164 13.60 4.87 2.60
C GLY A 164 12.90 3.57 2.28
N ILE A 165 12.23 3.04 3.29
CA ILE A 165 11.48 1.79 3.23
C ILE A 165 10.11 1.93 3.90
N LYS A 166 9.11 1.29 3.30
CA LYS A 166 7.89 0.86 3.97
C LYS A 166 8.04 -0.60 4.38
N TYR A 167 8.04 -0.88 5.67
CA TYR A 167 8.13 -2.24 6.21
C TYR A 167 6.80 -2.68 6.81
N SER A 168 6.21 -3.76 6.30
CA SER A 168 4.87 -4.22 6.67
C SER A 168 4.88 -5.64 7.25
N TYR A 169 5.82 -5.90 8.16
CA TYR A 169 5.90 -7.14 8.93
C TYR A 169 6.18 -6.82 10.40
N PRO A 170 5.55 -7.48 11.39
CA PRO A 170 5.64 -7.13 12.80
C PRO A 170 6.95 -7.62 13.44
N ASP A 171 8.08 -7.29 12.84
CA ASP A 171 9.42 -7.60 13.34
C ASP A 171 10.13 -6.32 13.79
N MET A 172 10.20 -6.13 15.11
CA MET A 172 10.79 -4.98 15.74
C MET A 172 12.32 -4.95 15.55
N MET A 173 12.97 -6.11 15.58
CA MET A 173 14.42 -6.18 15.42
C MET A 173 14.85 -5.77 14.02
N ARG A 174 14.15 -6.25 13.00
CA ARG A 174 14.39 -5.82 11.61
C ARG A 174 14.11 -4.32 11.42
N THR A 175 13.12 -3.78 12.11
CA THR A 175 12.83 -2.34 12.08
C THR A 175 13.99 -1.53 12.65
N LEU A 176 14.57 -1.97 13.78
CA LEU A 176 15.77 -1.34 14.35
C LEU A 176 16.96 -1.41 13.39
N GLU A 177 17.16 -2.55 12.73
CA GLU A 177 18.22 -2.70 11.73
C GLU A 177 18.08 -1.68 10.59
N TYR A 178 16.88 -1.42 10.09
CA TYR A 178 16.66 -0.40 9.05
C TYR A 178 16.91 1.03 9.55
N LEU A 179 16.59 1.32 10.81
CA LEU A 179 16.83 2.63 11.41
C LEU A 179 18.32 2.95 11.57
N GLU A 180 19.20 1.95 11.52
CA GLU A 180 20.66 2.16 11.53
C GLU A 180 21.21 2.59 10.16
N ILE A 181 20.46 2.48 9.06
CA ILE A 181 20.91 2.89 7.73
C ILE A 181 20.96 4.42 7.68
N PRO A 182 22.12 5.03 7.39
CA PRO A 182 22.26 6.49 7.41
C PRO A 182 21.33 7.20 6.42
N ASN A 183 20.65 8.25 6.87
CA ASN A 183 19.73 9.07 6.06
C ASN A 183 18.58 8.31 5.40
N PHE A 184 18.19 7.18 5.99
CA PHE A 184 17.17 6.29 5.46
C PHE A 184 15.86 6.46 6.23
N SER A 185 14.79 6.78 5.51
CA SER A 185 13.46 6.97 6.06
C SER A 185 12.76 5.62 6.28
N VAL A 186 12.27 5.38 7.49
CA VAL A 186 11.57 4.13 7.83
C VAL A 186 10.12 4.41 8.17
N LEU A 187 9.20 3.85 7.38
CA LEU A 187 7.77 3.82 7.69
C LEU A 187 7.31 2.38 7.90
N HIS A 188 6.34 2.22 8.76
CA HIS A 188 5.88 0.89 9.13
C HIS A 188 4.40 0.67 8.83
N GLY A 189 4.06 -0.55 8.37
CA GLY A 189 2.69 -0.94 8.07
C GLY A 189 1.96 -1.67 9.20
N CYS A 190 2.54 -1.72 10.40
CA CYS A 190 1.94 -2.39 11.54
C CYS A 190 1.22 -1.38 12.45
N ASP A 191 -0.08 -1.19 12.24
CA ASP A 191 -0.91 -0.21 12.94
C ASP A 191 -0.87 -0.36 14.46
N LYS A 192 -0.82 -1.60 14.95
CA LYS A 192 -0.83 -1.92 16.39
C LYS A 192 0.39 -1.41 17.14
N MET A 193 1.47 -1.10 16.43
CA MET A 193 2.75 -0.67 16.98
C MET A 193 3.10 0.79 16.63
N PHE A 194 2.15 1.54 16.07
CA PHE A 194 2.44 2.87 15.51
C PHE A 194 3.09 3.82 16.51
N ALA A 195 2.55 3.91 17.73
CA ALA A 195 3.08 4.81 18.75
C ALA A 195 4.51 4.40 19.19
N GLU A 196 4.74 3.11 19.39
CA GLU A 196 6.04 2.57 19.75
C GLU A 196 7.08 2.81 18.66
N LEU A 197 6.70 2.64 17.40
CA LEU A 197 7.57 2.84 16.25
C LEU A 197 8.00 4.30 16.09
N LEU A 198 7.12 5.26 16.37
CA LEU A 198 7.49 6.68 16.41
C LEU A 198 8.54 6.96 17.50
N LEU A 199 8.40 6.35 18.69
CA LEU A 199 9.38 6.48 19.78
C LEU A 199 10.73 5.84 19.44
N MET A 200 10.74 4.82 18.59
CA MET A 200 11.97 4.17 18.11
C MET A 200 12.69 4.97 17.01
N GLY A 201 12.04 5.97 16.42
CA GLY A 201 12.64 6.81 15.38
C GLY A 201 12.08 6.58 13.97
N CYS A 202 11.02 5.80 13.80
CA CYS A 202 10.33 5.72 12.51
C CYS A 202 9.68 7.08 12.16
N ASP A 203 9.67 7.41 10.87
CA ASP A 203 9.10 8.68 10.36
C ASP A 203 7.56 8.69 10.37
N GLY A 204 6.93 7.53 10.46
CA GLY A 204 5.47 7.43 10.45
C GLY A 204 4.95 6.03 10.16
N THR A 205 3.66 5.98 9.84
CA THR A 205 2.98 4.73 9.43
C THR A 205 2.48 4.80 8.00
N VAL A 206 2.31 3.64 7.36
CA VAL A 206 1.51 3.49 6.13
C VAL A 206 0.36 2.55 6.43
N SER A 207 -0.76 3.11 6.84
CA SER A 207 -1.88 2.43 7.46
C SER A 207 -3.09 2.28 6.54
N GLY A 208 -3.63 1.07 6.45
CA GLY A 208 -4.95 0.82 5.85
C GLY A 208 -6.10 1.22 6.79
N VAL A 209 -5.95 0.99 8.10
CA VAL A 209 -6.95 1.34 9.13
C VAL A 209 -7.17 2.85 9.21
N ALA A 210 -6.11 3.65 9.06
CA ALA A 210 -6.22 5.11 8.99
C ALA A 210 -7.01 5.61 7.77
N GLY A 211 -7.24 4.77 6.76
CA GLY A 211 -8.12 5.07 5.63
C GLY A 211 -9.60 5.16 6.03
N VAL A 212 -9.98 4.53 7.13
CA VAL A 212 -11.35 4.55 7.68
C VAL A 212 -11.45 5.44 8.91
N PHE A 213 -10.45 5.36 9.78
CA PHE A 213 -10.38 6.08 11.07
C PHE A 213 -9.06 6.85 11.18
N PRO A 214 -8.87 7.95 10.43
CA PRO A 214 -7.61 8.70 10.46
C PRO A 214 -7.39 9.45 11.79
N GLU A 215 -8.45 9.91 12.46
CA GLU A 215 -8.35 10.80 13.61
C GLU A 215 -7.51 10.23 14.79
N PRO A 216 -7.66 8.95 15.19
CA PRO A 216 -6.80 8.38 16.24
C PRO A 216 -5.33 8.34 15.88
N PHE A 217 -5.01 8.07 14.60
CA PHE A 217 -3.63 8.07 14.11
C PHE A 217 -3.04 9.47 14.08
N VAL A 218 -3.80 10.44 13.57
CA VAL A 218 -3.41 11.86 13.56
C VAL A 218 -3.18 12.33 15.00
N ALA A 219 -4.06 12.00 15.94
CA ALA A 219 -3.91 12.37 17.35
C ALA A 219 -2.66 11.76 17.99
N VAL A 220 -2.29 10.51 17.67
CA VAL A 220 -1.04 9.89 18.14
C VAL A 220 0.16 10.64 17.57
N TYR A 221 0.16 10.95 16.28
CA TYR A 221 1.25 11.64 15.63
C TYR A 221 1.45 13.07 16.15
N GLU A 222 0.37 13.83 16.32
CA GLU A 222 0.42 15.18 16.87
C GLU A 222 0.90 15.17 18.34
N ALA A 223 0.42 14.25 19.18
CA ALA A 223 0.92 14.12 20.54
C ALA A 223 2.42 13.79 20.57
N TRP A 224 2.90 12.93 19.68
CA TRP A 224 4.32 12.62 19.54
C TRP A 224 5.14 13.84 19.14
N LYS A 225 4.69 14.62 18.14
CA LYS A 225 5.34 15.87 17.71
C LYS A 225 5.50 16.89 18.86
N HIS A 226 4.48 16.98 19.72
CA HIS A 226 4.48 17.85 20.88
C HIS A 226 5.17 17.24 22.11
N LYS A 227 5.72 16.02 22.00
CA LYS A 227 6.35 15.28 23.10
C LYS A 227 5.39 15.00 24.27
N ASP A 228 4.08 15.00 24.02
CA ASP A 228 3.06 14.69 25.01
C ASP A 228 2.85 13.16 25.09
N ILE A 229 3.72 12.50 25.84
CA ILE A 229 3.68 11.05 25.99
C ILE A 229 2.38 10.55 26.64
N PRO A 230 1.81 11.20 27.68
CA PRO A 230 0.51 10.80 28.24
C PRO A 230 -0.63 10.85 27.23
N ALA A 231 -0.74 11.93 26.43
CA ALA A 231 -1.75 12.04 25.38
C ALA A 231 -1.54 10.97 24.29
N MET A 232 -0.30 10.74 23.88
CA MET A 232 0.06 9.71 22.90
C MET A 232 -0.36 8.30 23.37
N GLN A 233 -0.09 7.95 24.63
CA GLN A 233 -0.49 6.68 25.22
C GLN A 233 -2.03 6.51 25.29
N LYS A 234 -2.74 7.60 25.55
CA LYS A 234 -4.22 7.61 25.54
C LYS A 234 -4.75 7.35 24.13
N CYS A 235 -4.27 8.10 23.14
CA CYS A 235 -4.70 7.98 21.73
C CYS A 235 -4.36 6.62 21.13
N ARG A 236 -3.19 6.05 21.46
CA ARG A 236 -2.75 4.72 21.04
C ARG A 236 -3.79 3.62 21.34
N ARG A 237 -4.52 3.72 22.45
CA ARG A 237 -5.56 2.73 22.81
C ARG A 237 -6.67 2.67 21.77
N TYR A 238 -7.05 3.80 21.20
CA TYR A 238 -8.03 3.85 20.11
C TYR A 238 -7.50 3.24 18.83
N VAL A 239 -6.25 3.57 18.43
CA VAL A 239 -5.58 2.94 17.27
C VAL A 239 -5.58 1.42 17.43
N LEU A 240 -5.18 0.92 18.60
CA LEU A 240 -5.14 -0.52 18.87
C LEU A 240 -6.53 -1.17 18.78
N SER A 241 -7.54 -0.53 19.35
CA SER A 241 -8.93 -1.03 19.31
C SER A 241 -9.43 -1.13 17.86
N PHE A 242 -9.27 -0.08 17.06
CA PHE A 242 -9.70 -0.08 15.66
C PHE A 242 -8.90 -1.08 14.82
N ALA A 243 -7.58 -1.20 15.02
CA ALA A 243 -6.75 -2.17 14.32
C ALA A 243 -7.13 -3.63 14.64
N ILE A 244 -7.56 -3.91 15.88
CA ILE A 244 -8.08 -5.23 16.28
C ILE A 244 -9.44 -5.48 15.61
N CYS A 245 -10.37 -4.53 15.71
CA CYS A 245 -11.71 -4.66 15.13
C CYS A 245 -11.66 -4.86 13.60
N CYS A 246 -10.80 -4.15 12.89
CA CYS A 246 -10.61 -4.34 11.44
C CYS A 246 -10.02 -5.72 11.13
N ALA A 247 -9.07 -6.21 11.92
CA ALA A 247 -8.46 -7.53 11.73
C ALA A 247 -9.45 -8.70 11.91
N VAL A 248 -10.49 -8.53 12.76
CA VAL A 248 -11.55 -9.54 12.97
C VAL A 248 -12.73 -9.37 12.02
N GLY A 249 -12.67 -8.44 11.07
CA GLY A 249 -13.76 -8.23 10.10
C GLY A 249 -15.03 -7.58 10.67
N GLN A 250 -15.01 -7.11 11.93
CA GLN A 250 -16.18 -6.59 12.61
C GLN A 250 -16.59 -5.16 12.23
N ILE A 251 -15.67 -4.36 11.70
CA ILE A 251 -15.92 -2.91 11.42
C ILE A 251 -15.65 -2.52 9.96
N CYS A 252 -14.97 -3.34 9.19
CA CYS A 252 -14.64 -3.05 7.78
C CYS A 252 -15.18 -4.15 6.84
N PRO A 253 -16.50 -4.31 6.68
CA PRO A 253 -17.05 -5.20 5.65
C PRO A 253 -16.61 -4.77 4.24
N GLY A 254 -16.30 -3.48 4.05
CA GLY A 254 -15.84 -2.92 2.77
C GLY A 254 -14.42 -3.32 2.37
N LEU A 255 -13.51 -3.56 3.32
CA LEU A 255 -12.14 -4.03 2.99
C LEU A 255 -12.11 -5.51 2.55
N SER A 256 -13.14 -6.30 2.94
CA SER A 256 -13.30 -7.67 2.48
C SER A 256 -14.32 -7.82 1.35
N SER A 257 -15.24 -6.85 1.19
CA SER A 257 -16.34 -6.93 0.21
C SER A 257 -15.91 -6.53 -1.19
N SER A 258 -14.97 -5.60 -1.36
CA SER A 258 -14.45 -5.22 -2.68
C SER A 258 -13.78 -6.40 -3.38
N CYS A 259 -12.95 -7.15 -2.64
CA CYS A 259 -12.32 -8.38 -3.14
C CYS A 259 -13.37 -9.46 -3.46
N THR A 260 -14.37 -9.63 -2.59
CA THR A 260 -15.43 -10.64 -2.75
C THR A 260 -16.39 -10.30 -3.91
N GLN A 261 -16.70 -9.02 -4.13
CA GLN A 261 -17.58 -8.58 -5.22
C GLN A 261 -16.94 -8.77 -6.60
N ARG A 262 -15.66 -8.49 -6.78
CA ARG A 262 -14.95 -8.78 -8.04
C ARG A 262 -14.91 -10.28 -8.38
N PHE A 263 -14.73 -11.15 -7.39
CA PHE A 263 -14.77 -12.60 -7.60
C PHE A 263 -16.19 -13.11 -7.84
N ALA A 264 -17.21 -12.53 -7.24
CA ALA A 264 -18.62 -12.91 -7.44
C ALA A 264 -19.15 -12.45 -8.81
N GLY A 265 -18.79 -11.24 -9.27
CA GLY A 265 -19.21 -10.71 -10.57
C GLY A 265 -18.72 -11.55 -11.74
N ARG A 266 -17.47 -12.02 -11.72
CA ARG A 266 -16.94 -12.90 -12.78
C ARG A 266 -17.56 -14.29 -12.85
N ARG A 267 -18.18 -14.80 -11.78
CA ARG A 267 -18.90 -16.09 -11.80
C ARG A 267 -20.25 -16.01 -12.52
N ASN A 268 -20.89 -14.84 -12.54
CA ASN A 268 -22.20 -14.67 -13.20
C ASN A 268 -22.10 -14.46 -14.72
N GLU A 269 -20.97 -13.99 -15.24
CA GLU A 269 -20.78 -13.84 -16.69
C GLU A 269 -20.43 -15.16 -17.41
N SER A 270 -19.88 -16.17 -16.69
CA SER A 270 -19.52 -17.46 -17.30
C SER A 270 -20.64 -18.50 -17.30
N THR A 271 -21.82 -18.21 -16.73
CA THR A 271 -22.95 -19.16 -16.62
C THR A 271 -24.17 -18.81 -17.46
N SER A 272 -24.15 -17.73 -18.28
CA SER A 272 -25.29 -17.31 -19.09
C SER A 272 -25.26 -17.71 -20.56
N THR A 273 -24.34 -18.61 -20.99
CA THR A 273 -24.37 -19.17 -22.35
C THR A 273 -24.32 -20.71 -22.28
N GLY A 274 -25.47 -21.28 -22.05
CA GLY A 274 -25.66 -22.77 -22.12
C GLY A 274 -27.14 -23.05 -22.23
N SER A 275 -27.63 -22.98 -23.48
CA SER A 275 -28.99 -23.32 -23.85
C SER A 275 -29.43 -24.70 -23.37
N ALA A 276 -30.68 -24.78 -22.99
CA ALA A 276 -31.43 -26.01 -22.77
C ALA A 276 -31.23 -27.02 -23.90
N GLY A 277 -30.83 -28.22 -23.54
CA GLY A 277 -30.83 -29.40 -24.37
C GLY A 277 -31.34 -30.58 -23.53
N GLU A 278 -32.48 -31.07 -23.94
CA GLU A 278 -33.27 -32.15 -23.38
C GLU A 278 -32.52 -33.47 -23.13
N ARG A 279 -33.03 -34.14 -22.10
CA ARG A 279 -33.21 -35.60 -21.99
C ARG A 279 -32.00 -36.54 -21.99
N ASP A 280 -31.85 -37.36 -21.01
CA ASP A 280 -32.41 -38.73 -21.03
C ASP A 280 -32.43 -39.35 -19.62
N SER A 281 -33.60 -39.88 -19.26
CA SER A 281 -33.82 -40.82 -18.18
C SER A 281 -33.22 -42.17 -18.55
N ARG A 282 -32.36 -42.73 -17.71
CA ARG A 282 -32.16 -44.18 -17.47
C ARG A 282 -30.79 -44.43 -16.84
N TYR A 283 -30.77 -44.71 -15.59
CA TYR A 283 -30.12 -45.89 -15.02
C TYR A 283 -30.53 -45.98 -13.55
N ASN A 284 -31.54 -46.79 -13.35
CA ASN A 284 -31.85 -47.35 -12.05
C ASN A 284 -31.15 -48.72 -11.98
N GLU A 285 -30.80 -49.11 -10.77
CA GLU A 285 -30.44 -50.46 -10.31
C GLU A 285 -29.05 -51.03 -10.67
N ARG A 286 -28.23 -51.20 -9.65
CA ARG A 286 -27.76 -52.41 -9.01
C ARG A 286 -26.42 -52.27 -8.28
N ASN A 287 -26.50 -52.75 -7.07
CA ASN A 287 -25.55 -53.23 -6.08
C ASN A 287 -24.94 -52.20 -5.15
#